data_ba60af033d6a08ae94081ecb13174f32
#
_entry.id   ba60af033d6a08ae94081ecb13174f32
#
_cell.length_a   1.000
_cell.length_b   1.000
_cell.length_c   1.000
_cell.angle_alpha   90.00
_cell.angle_beta   90.00
_cell.angle_gamma   90.00
#
_symmetry.space_group_name_H-M   'P 1'
#
loop_
_entity.id
_entity.type
_entity.pdbx_description
1 polymer ?
#
loop_
_entity_poly.entity_id
_entity_poly.type
_entity_poly.pdbx_seq_one_letter_code
_entity_poly.pdbx_strand_id
1 'polypeptide(L)'
;MAHKIIATALFALFVPLAWAQEKMVDKLQPISDNVSLRKMVERDSLLAMIELKSLIPDLQYNLRYASKNNFTGKRMYPKNTQTTYLRRQPAFALTKVAAELRGKGLGIKIWDAYRPYRTTVRFWELIHDERFVANPSKGSGHNRGTAVDLTLVDLKTGKELEMPTPFDDFSPNAFHAAKNIDDLRIKNRMLLRKIMEKYGFVPLETEWWHYSWPGASAYDVLDLSFKTLGSMLH
;
A
#
# COMPACT_ATOMS: atom_id res chain seq x y z
N MET A 1 -64.76 -30.47 -56.62
CA MET A 1 -64.09 -30.77 -55.36
C MET A 1 -62.69 -30.12 -55.41
N ALA A 2 -62.46 -29.06 -54.66
CA ALA A 2 -61.20 -28.31 -54.70
C ALA A 2 -60.38 -28.65 -53.45
N HIS A 3 -59.18 -29.20 -53.67
CA HIS A 3 -58.26 -29.50 -52.60
C HIS A 3 -57.45 -28.25 -52.28
N LYS A 4 -57.56 -27.75 -51.04
CA LYS A 4 -56.73 -26.67 -50.50
C LYS A 4 -55.43 -27.29 -49.95
N ILE A 5 -54.27 -26.90 -50.52
CA ILE A 5 -53.01 -27.20 -50.01
C ILE A 5 -52.63 -26.12 -48.98
N ILE A 6 -52.45 -26.53 -47.73
CA ILE A 6 -51.97 -25.65 -46.66
C ILE A 6 -50.44 -25.76 -46.64
N ALA A 7 -49.76 -24.69 -47.02
CA ALA A 7 -48.33 -24.58 -46.87
C ALA A 7 -47.97 -24.09 -45.45
N THR A 8 -47.33 -24.95 -44.68
CA THR A 8 -46.82 -24.59 -43.35
C THR A 8 -45.42 -23.97 -43.49
N ALA A 9 -45.31 -22.67 -43.29
CA ALA A 9 -44.04 -21.99 -43.26
C ALA A 9 -43.33 -22.21 -41.90
N LEU A 10 -42.22 -22.93 -41.89
CA LEU A 10 -41.30 -23.02 -40.73
C LEU A 10 -40.50 -21.73 -40.65
N PHE A 11 -40.77 -20.88 -39.65
CA PHE A 11 -39.91 -19.77 -39.28
C PHE A 11 -38.76 -20.31 -38.41
N ALA A 12 -37.58 -20.42 -38.96
CA ALA A 12 -36.35 -20.69 -38.24
C ALA A 12 -35.96 -19.39 -37.49
N LEU A 13 -36.12 -19.36 -36.19
CA LEU A 13 -35.60 -18.31 -35.32
C LEU A 13 -34.06 -18.44 -35.26
N PHE A 14 -33.35 -17.62 -36.02
CA PHE A 14 -31.92 -17.40 -35.84
C PHE A 14 -31.73 -16.58 -34.55
N VAL A 15 -31.37 -17.22 -33.47
CA VAL A 15 -30.82 -16.55 -32.27
C VAL A 15 -29.36 -16.24 -32.56
N PRO A 16 -28.93 -14.96 -32.66
CA PRO A 16 -27.54 -14.67 -32.73
C PRO A 16 -26.91 -15.02 -31.37
N LEU A 17 -26.01 -16.00 -31.33
CA LEU A 17 -25.11 -16.21 -30.21
C LEU A 17 -24.23 -14.96 -30.10
N ALA A 18 -24.68 -13.99 -29.32
CA ALA A 18 -23.81 -12.92 -28.83
C ALA A 18 -22.78 -13.59 -27.92
N TRP A 19 -21.62 -13.87 -28.46
CA TRP A 19 -20.42 -14.18 -27.66
C TRP A 19 -20.15 -12.93 -26.83
N ALA A 20 -20.55 -12.97 -25.56
CA ALA A 20 -20.04 -12.06 -24.58
C ALA A 20 -18.53 -12.30 -24.52
N GLN A 21 -17.77 -11.49 -25.24
CA GLN A 21 -16.34 -11.33 -24.98
C GLN A 21 -16.27 -10.78 -23.56
N GLU A 22 -16.14 -11.67 -22.57
CA GLU A 22 -15.57 -11.28 -21.28
C GLU A 22 -14.26 -10.58 -21.62
N LYS A 23 -14.23 -9.25 -21.44
CA LYS A 23 -12.98 -8.52 -21.42
C LYS A 23 -12.12 -9.23 -20.39
N MET A 24 -11.13 -9.98 -20.84
CA MET A 24 -10.04 -10.45 -19.97
C MET A 24 -9.47 -9.20 -19.34
N VAL A 25 -9.89 -8.91 -18.10
CA VAL A 25 -9.22 -7.92 -17.27
C VAL A 25 -7.81 -8.42 -17.17
N ASP A 26 -6.87 -7.66 -17.71
CA ASP A 26 -5.45 -8.01 -17.72
C ASP A 26 -5.06 -8.31 -16.27
N LYS A 27 -4.86 -9.57 -15.95
CA LYS A 27 -4.62 -10.01 -14.58
C LYS A 27 -3.27 -9.44 -14.19
N LEU A 28 -3.25 -8.61 -13.17
CA LEU A 28 -2.02 -7.99 -12.68
C LEU A 28 -0.91 -9.05 -12.55
N GLN A 29 0.25 -8.78 -13.15
CA GLN A 29 1.41 -9.66 -13.18
C GLN A 29 2.50 -9.11 -12.24
N PRO A 30 2.52 -9.48 -10.96
CA PRO A 30 3.53 -8.98 -10.02
C PRO A 30 4.92 -9.53 -10.35
N ILE A 31 5.93 -8.68 -10.24
CA ILE A 31 7.33 -9.14 -10.30
C ILE A 31 7.62 -9.93 -9.02
N SER A 32 7.93 -11.22 -9.18
CA SER A 32 8.09 -12.16 -8.06
C SER A 32 9.50 -12.75 -7.92
N ASP A 33 10.41 -12.42 -8.82
CA ASP A 33 11.78 -12.91 -8.83
C ASP A 33 12.82 -11.78 -8.87
N ASN A 34 14.03 -12.07 -8.35
CA ASN A 34 15.10 -11.10 -8.25
C ASN A 34 15.76 -10.75 -9.59
N VAL A 35 15.70 -11.64 -10.58
CA VAL A 35 16.29 -11.39 -11.90
C VAL A 35 15.50 -10.30 -12.62
N SER A 36 14.18 -10.41 -12.62
CA SER A 36 13.29 -9.41 -13.18
C SER A 36 13.44 -8.05 -12.49
N LEU A 37 13.53 -8.02 -11.15
CA LEU A 37 13.78 -6.78 -10.43
C LEU A 37 15.15 -6.17 -10.77
N ARG A 38 16.23 -6.97 -10.87
CA ARG A 38 17.56 -6.47 -11.27
C ARG A 38 17.53 -5.85 -12.65
N LYS A 39 16.97 -6.53 -13.64
CA LYS A 39 16.83 -6.01 -15.01
C LYS A 39 16.05 -4.69 -15.06
N MET A 40 15.02 -4.57 -14.22
CA MET A 40 14.26 -3.34 -14.10
C MET A 40 15.10 -2.20 -13.52
N VAL A 41 15.87 -2.45 -12.44
CA VAL A 41 16.75 -1.46 -11.79
C VAL A 41 17.94 -1.08 -12.68
N GLU A 42 18.46 -2.00 -13.48
CA GLU A 42 19.51 -1.72 -14.48
C GLU A 42 19.02 -0.75 -15.57
N ARG A 43 17.74 -0.85 -15.98
CA ARG A 43 17.14 0.08 -16.94
C ARG A 43 16.82 1.44 -16.32
N ASP A 44 16.37 1.46 -15.07
CA ASP A 44 16.05 2.68 -14.34
C ASP A 44 16.36 2.48 -12.84
N SER A 45 17.45 3.10 -12.40
CA SER A 45 17.88 3.02 -11.01
C SER A 45 16.90 3.63 -9.99
N LEU A 46 15.94 4.46 -10.43
CA LEU A 46 14.88 5.03 -9.57
C LEU A 46 13.90 3.95 -9.10
N LEU A 47 13.85 2.81 -9.82
CA LEU A 47 13.00 1.66 -9.48
C LEU A 47 13.61 0.76 -8.40
N ALA A 48 14.82 1.05 -7.90
CA ALA A 48 15.44 0.29 -6.83
C ALA A 48 14.63 0.35 -5.53
N MET A 49 14.58 -0.79 -4.83
CA MET A 49 14.01 -0.89 -3.48
C MET A 49 15.11 -0.61 -2.45
N ILE A 50 14.90 0.39 -1.61
CA ILE A 50 15.88 0.85 -0.62
C ILE A 50 15.39 0.47 0.77
N GLU A 51 16.22 -0.19 1.55
CA GLU A 51 15.98 -0.46 2.97
C GLU A 51 16.03 0.85 3.76
N LEU A 52 14.99 1.14 4.54
CA LEU A 52 14.81 2.49 5.08
C LEU A 52 15.79 2.85 6.19
N LYS A 53 16.22 1.90 7.04
CA LYS A 53 17.23 2.16 8.08
C LYS A 53 18.64 2.37 7.52
N SER A 54 18.91 1.90 6.30
CA SER A 54 20.18 2.20 5.64
C SER A 54 20.36 3.70 5.36
N LEU A 55 19.24 4.41 5.20
CA LEU A 55 19.22 5.87 4.98
C LEU A 55 18.89 6.66 6.25
N ILE A 56 18.11 6.09 7.15
CA ILE A 56 17.60 6.75 8.36
C ILE A 56 17.85 5.80 9.56
N PRO A 57 19.07 5.77 10.13
CA PRO A 57 19.45 4.78 11.15
C PRO A 57 18.64 4.82 12.45
N ASP A 58 18.09 5.99 12.81
CA ASP A 58 17.25 6.21 14.00
C ASP A 58 15.76 5.90 13.79
N LEU A 59 15.39 5.39 12.61
CA LEU A 59 14.03 4.92 12.33
C LEU A 59 13.63 3.80 13.29
N GLN A 60 12.44 3.91 13.86
CA GLN A 60 11.84 2.81 14.61
C GLN A 60 10.96 1.96 13.71
N TYR A 61 11.02 0.63 13.87
CA TYR A 61 10.10 -0.30 13.20
C TYR A 61 9.20 -0.97 14.23
N ASN A 62 7.90 -0.97 13.95
CA ASN A 62 6.92 -1.83 14.58
C ASN A 62 6.04 -2.41 13.46
N LEU A 63 6.65 -3.28 12.63
CA LEU A 63 5.97 -3.85 11.45
C LEU A 63 4.79 -4.70 11.89
N ARG A 64 3.62 -4.08 11.96
CA ARG A 64 2.39 -4.60 12.59
C ARG A 64 1.99 -5.95 12.05
N TYR A 65 2.15 -6.16 10.76
CA TYR A 65 1.76 -7.40 10.08
C TYR A 65 2.73 -8.57 10.31
N ALA A 66 3.90 -8.33 10.91
CA ALA A 66 4.81 -9.39 11.39
C ALA A 66 4.37 -10.02 12.72
N SER A 67 3.32 -9.51 13.33
CA SER A 67 2.70 -9.99 14.58
C SER A 67 1.20 -10.23 14.39
N LYS A 68 0.51 -10.63 15.46
CA LYS A 68 -0.96 -10.70 15.49
C LYS A 68 -1.61 -9.37 15.89
N ASN A 69 -0.81 -8.38 16.28
CA ASN A 69 -1.30 -7.06 16.69
C ASN A 69 -1.57 -6.16 15.47
N ASN A 70 -2.57 -6.54 14.69
CA ASN A 70 -3.09 -5.83 13.53
C ASN A 70 -4.58 -6.15 13.36
N PHE A 71 -5.28 -5.44 12.48
CA PHE A 71 -6.72 -5.55 12.29
C PHE A 71 -7.21 -6.96 11.90
N THR A 72 -6.36 -7.80 11.31
CA THR A 72 -6.75 -9.18 10.95
C THR A 72 -6.64 -10.17 12.11
N GLY A 73 -5.95 -9.82 13.20
CA GLY A 73 -5.63 -10.73 14.30
C GLY A 73 -4.68 -11.88 13.90
N LYS A 74 -4.20 -11.89 12.65
CA LYS A 74 -3.34 -12.93 12.08
C LYS A 74 -1.98 -12.35 11.69
N ARG A 75 -0.95 -13.19 11.68
CA ARG A 75 0.34 -12.80 11.15
C ARG A 75 0.31 -12.88 9.63
N MET A 76 0.58 -11.76 8.98
CA MET A 76 0.53 -11.61 7.53
C MET A 76 1.93 -11.61 6.91
N TYR A 77 2.96 -11.19 7.66
CA TYR A 77 4.38 -11.25 7.29
C TYR A 77 5.09 -12.40 8.03
N PRO A 78 6.28 -12.84 7.59
CA PRO A 78 7.12 -13.74 8.36
C PRO A 78 7.40 -13.19 9.78
N LYS A 79 7.43 -14.08 10.79
CA LYS A 79 7.56 -13.70 12.22
C LYS A 79 8.73 -12.74 12.52
N ASN A 80 9.83 -12.89 11.82
CA ASN A 80 11.07 -12.15 12.09
C ASN A 80 11.32 -11.04 11.05
N THR A 81 10.27 -10.50 10.41
CA THR A 81 10.40 -9.36 9.52
C THR A 81 10.79 -8.14 10.35
N GLN A 82 12.01 -7.63 10.13
CA GLN A 82 12.61 -6.50 10.84
C GLN A 82 13.11 -5.41 9.89
N THR A 83 12.83 -5.55 8.59
CA THR A 83 13.23 -4.60 7.55
C THR A 83 12.05 -4.29 6.66
N THR A 84 12.01 -3.07 6.14
CA THR A 84 11.05 -2.68 5.12
C THR A 84 11.69 -1.71 4.13
N TYR A 85 11.03 -1.53 2.99
CA TYR A 85 11.62 -0.90 1.82
C TYR A 85 10.66 0.10 1.21
N LEU A 86 11.21 1.11 0.53
CA LEU A 86 10.49 1.94 -0.44
C LEU A 86 11.29 2.01 -1.74
N ARG A 87 10.65 2.40 -2.83
CA ARG A 87 11.35 2.82 -4.05
C ARG A 87 12.29 3.97 -3.74
N ARG A 88 13.33 4.12 -4.54
CA ARG A 88 14.40 5.11 -4.31
C ARG A 88 13.87 6.52 -4.04
N GLN A 89 12.98 7.02 -4.89
CA GLN A 89 12.47 8.41 -4.76
C GLN A 89 11.75 8.64 -3.42
N PRO A 90 10.69 7.88 -3.04
CA PRO A 90 10.04 8.07 -1.75
C PRO A 90 10.98 7.76 -0.56
N ALA A 91 11.94 6.84 -0.68
CA ALA A 91 12.93 6.60 0.37
C ALA A 91 13.79 7.83 0.63
N PHE A 92 14.31 8.47 -0.42
CA PHE A 92 15.09 9.72 -0.28
C PHE A 92 14.23 10.91 0.16
N ALA A 93 12.96 10.99 -0.24
CA ALA A 93 12.05 12.01 0.28
C ALA A 93 11.83 11.82 1.80
N LEU A 94 11.70 10.57 2.28
CA LEU A 94 11.53 10.26 3.68
C LEU A 94 12.77 10.64 4.53
N THR A 95 13.99 10.63 3.98
CA THR A 95 15.17 11.15 4.71
C THR A 95 15.05 12.63 5.02
N LYS A 96 14.47 13.41 4.10
CA LYS A 96 14.24 14.85 4.31
C LYS A 96 13.16 15.08 5.37
N VAL A 97 12.10 14.27 5.37
CA VAL A 97 11.08 14.26 6.43
C VAL A 97 11.72 13.98 7.78
N ALA A 98 12.54 12.93 7.89
CA ALA A 98 13.23 12.55 9.12
C ALA A 98 14.17 13.65 9.60
N ALA A 99 14.93 14.28 8.71
CA ALA A 99 15.84 15.38 9.04
C ALA A 99 15.10 16.59 9.63
N GLU A 100 13.97 17.00 9.03
CA GLU A 100 13.17 18.11 9.56
C GLU A 100 12.54 17.77 10.92
N LEU A 101 12.03 16.56 11.08
CA LEU A 101 11.46 16.08 12.35
C LEU A 101 12.54 16.04 13.45
N ARG A 102 13.74 15.59 13.13
CA ARG A 102 14.87 15.55 14.09
C ARG A 102 15.21 16.95 14.61
N GLY A 103 15.16 17.98 13.77
CA GLY A 103 15.31 19.37 14.19
C GLY A 103 14.25 19.85 15.19
N LYS A 104 13.16 19.08 15.37
CA LYS A 104 12.08 19.33 16.34
C LYS A 104 12.11 18.36 17.53
N GLY A 105 13.15 17.53 17.66
CA GLY A 105 13.25 16.49 18.67
C GLY A 105 12.36 15.27 18.42
N LEU A 106 11.88 15.11 17.17
CA LEU A 106 10.96 14.05 16.75
C LEU A 106 11.64 13.08 15.79
N GLY A 107 11.17 11.83 15.81
CA GLY A 107 11.56 10.78 14.88
C GLY A 107 10.34 10.13 14.26
N ILE A 108 10.58 9.08 13.49
CA ILE A 108 9.56 8.32 12.75
C ILE A 108 9.54 6.88 13.24
N LYS A 109 8.33 6.32 13.39
CA LYS A 109 8.09 4.89 13.53
C LYS A 109 7.25 4.40 12.35
N ILE A 110 7.74 3.35 11.67
CA ILE A 110 7.08 2.72 10.53
C ILE A 110 6.29 1.50 11.01
N TRP A 111 5.03 1.41 10.58
CA TRP A 111 4.16 0.26 10.79
C TRP A 111 4.05 -0.63 9.57
N ASP A 112 4.03 -0.04 8.36
CA ASP A 112 4.11 -0.73 7.08
C ASP A 112 4.73 0.18 6.00
N ALA A 113 5.42 -0.44 5.03
CA ALA A 113 5.89 0.25 3.82
C ALA A 113 5.78 -0.72 2.64
N TYR A 114 6.85 -1.41 2.23
CA TYR A 114 6.70 -2.45 1.23
C TYR A 114 5.87 -3.60 1.77
N ARG A 115 4.85 -4.00 0.99
CA ARG A 115 3.96 -5.14 1.25
C ARG A 115 4.01 -6.08 0.05
N PRO A 116 4.48 -7.34 0.17
CA PRO A 116 4.39 -8.30 -0.92
C PRO A 116 2.94 -8.43 -1.42
N TYR A 117 2.74 -8.50 -2.73
CA TYR A 117 1.41 -8.55 -3.34
C TYR A 117 0.54 -9.70 -2.78
N ARG A 118 1.14 -10.88 -2.55
CA ARG A 118 0.45 -12.01 -1.91
C ARG A 118 -0.20 -11.65 -0.58
N THR A 119 0.35 -10.69 0.15
CA THR A 119 -0.24 -10.22 1.41
C THR A 119 -1.50 -9.40 1.17
N THR A 120 -1.54 -8.55 0.13
CA THR A 120 -2.76 -7.84 -0.27
C THR A 120 -3.85 -8.81 -0.70
N VAL A 121 -3.51 -9.87 -1.44
CA VAL A 121 -4.44 -10.95 -1.79
C VAL A 121 -5.02 -11.59 -0.52
N ARG A 122 -4.18 -11.92 0.47
CA ARG A 122 -4.63 -12.50 1.75
C ARG A 122 -5.49 -11.55 2.58
N PHE A 123 -5.21 -10.25 2.56
CA PHE A 123 -6.09 -9.25 3.19
C PHE A 123 -7.47 -9.25 2.54
N TRP A 124 -7.50 -9.26 1.21
CA TRP A 124 -8.74 -9.30 0.45
C TRP A 124 -9.57 -10.56 0.74
N GLU A 125 -8.93 -11.73 0.78
CA GLU A 125 -9.60 -13.00 1.14
C GLU A 125 -10.23 -12.97 2.53
N LEU A 126 -9.68 -12.19 3.48
CA LEU A 126 -10.18 -12.09 4.85
C LEU A 126 -11.29 -11.05 5.02
N ILE A 127 -11.20 -9.93 4.30
CA ILE A 127 -12.04 -8.74 4.56
C ILE A 127 -13.02 -8.50 3.41
N HIS A 128 -12.59 -8.67 2.14
CA HIS A 128 -13.39 -8.52 0.93
C HIS A 128 -14.15 -7.18 0.83
N ASP A 129 -13.53 -6.08 1.29
CA ASP A 129 -14.13 -4.74 1.32
C ASP A 129 -13.09 -3.67 0.97
N GLU A 130 -13.29 -2.98 -0.19
CA GLU A 130 -12.36 -1.94 -0.69
C GLU A 130 -12.23 -0.72 0.24
N ARG A 131 -13.11 -0.56 1.20
CA ARG A 131 -13.00 0.52 2.20
C ARG A 131 -11.85 0.32 3.18
N PHE A 132 -11.42 -0.94 3.38
CA PHE A 132 -10.42 -1.33 4.38
C PHE A 132 -9.17 -1.95 3.77
N VAL A 133 -9.30 -2.59 2.61
CA VAL A 133 -8.18 -3.27 1.95
C VAL A 133 -8.20 -3.03 0.45
N ALA A 134 -7.03 -2.86 -0.14
CA ALA A 134 -6.91 -2.65 -1.57
C ALA A 134 -7.40 -3.88 -2.34
N ASN A 135 -8.17 -3.64 -3.41
CA ASN A 135 -8.55 -4.69 -4.35
C ASN A 135 -7.32 -5.22 -5.08
N PRO A 136 -7.04 -6.54 -5.03
CA PRO A 136 -5.86 -7.12 -5.66
C PRO A 136 -5.78 -6.87 -7.17
N SER A 137 -6.91 -6.74 -7.88
CA SER A 137 -6.89 -6.46 -9.32
C SER A 137 -6.20 -5.14 -9.68
N LYS A 138 -6.14 -4.20 -8.73
CA LYS A 138 -5.51 -2.88 -8.88
C LYS A 138 -4.10 -2.84 -8.26
N GLY A 139 -3.83 -3.71 -7.28
CA GLY A 139 -2.68 -3.61 -6.40
C GLY A 139 -2.76 -2.38 -5.48
N SER A 140 -1.73 -2.16 -4.66
CA SER A 140 -1.66 -1.02 -3.74
C SER A 140 -0.33 -0.26 -3.89
N GLY A 141 -0.26 0.96 -3.36
CA GLY A 141 0.99 1.69 -3.23
C GLY A 141 2.05 0.93 -2.43
N HIS A 142 1.64 0.18 -1.39
CA HIS A 142 2.54 -0.68 -0.63
C HIS A 142 3.16 -1.80 -1.48
N ASN A 143 2.38 -2.43 -2.36
CA ASN A 143 2.90 -3.47 -3.26
C ASN A 143 3.91 -2.92 -4.28
N ARG A 144 3.83 -1.63 -4.57
CA ARG A 144 4.72 -0.91 -5.50
C ARG A 144 5.95 -0.33 -4.80
N GLY A 145 5.99 -0.36 -3.46
CA GLY A 145 7.02 0.30 -2.65
C GLY A 145 6.91 1.83 -2.69
N THR A 146 5.70 2.36 -2.84
CA THR A 146 5.41 3.80 -2.99
C THR A 146 4.48 4.34 -1.90
N ALA A 147 4.09 3.53 -0.94
CA ALA A 147 3.28 3.95 0.20
C ALA A 147 3.93 3.56 1.53
N VAL A 148 3.65 4.34 2.56
CA VAL A 148 4.16 4.15 3.91
C VAL A 148 3.12 4.51 4.95
N ASP A 149 2.99 3.65 5.99
CA ASP A 149 2.20 3.87 7.19
C ASP A 149 3.14 4.17 8.35
N LEU A 150 2.98 5.34 8.95
CA LEU A 150 3.94 5.82 9.94
C LEU A 150 3.32 6.73 11.01
N THR A 151 4.05 6.91 12.10
CA THR A 151 3.73 7.87 13.15
C THR A 151 4.98 8.61 13.63
N LEU A 152 4.75 9.63 14.46
CA LEU A 152 5.79 10.42 15.13
C LEU A 152 6.19 9.78 16.46
N VAL A 153 7.47 9.86 16.77
CA VAL A 153 8.01 9.49 18.08
C VAL A 153 8.82 10.64 18.67
N ASP A 154 8.76 10.80 19.97
CA ASP A 154 9.64 11.69 20.71
C ASP A 154 11.01 11.04 20.84
N LEU A 155 12.07 11.67 20.32
CA LEU A 155 13.42 11.10 20.31
C LEU A 155 14.03 10.97 21.69
N LYS A 156 13.62 11.78 22.66
CA LYS A 156 14.13 11.72 24.02
C LYS A 156 13.59 10.52 24.80
N THR A 157 12.31 10.19 24.57
CA THR A 157 11.61 9.14 25.32
C THR A 157 11.43 7.86 24.51
N GLY A 158 11.56 7.91 23.19
CA GLY A 158 11.27 6.82 22.27
C GLY A 158 9.77 6.47 22.14
N LYS A 159 8.88 7.23 22.79
CA LYS A 159 7.44 6.98 22.78
C LYS A 159 6.77 7.62 21.58
N GLU A 160 5.72 6.96 21.07
CA GLU A 160 4.84 7.55 20.06
C GLU A 160 4.13 8.79 20.59
N LEU A 161 3.97 9.80 19.74
CA LEU A 161 3.09 10.93 20.05
C LEU A 161 1.63 10.47 20.04
N GLU A 162 0.80 11.13 20.82
CA GLU A 162 -0.64 10.88 20.79
C GLU A 162 -1.21 11.31 19.44
N MET A 163 -1.81 10.35 18.73
CA MET A 163 -2.41 10.54 17.41
C MET A 163 -3.92 10.30 17.50
N PRO A 164 -4.71 10.71 16.49
CA PRO A 164 -6.18 10.64 16.52
C PRO A 164 -6.75 9.29 16.92
N THR A 165 -6.20 8.23 16.35
CA THR A 165 -6.61 6.84 16.59
C THR A 165 -5.38 5.94 16.63
N PRO A 166 -5.50 4.70 17.13
CA PRO A 166 -4.53 3.64 16.83
C PRO A 166 -4.37 3.41 15.33
N PHE A 167 -3.28 2.76 14.94
CA PHE A 167 -3.08 2.26 13.57
C PHE A 167 -4.12 1.19 13.22
N ASP A 168 -4.60 1.17 11.99
CA ASP A 168 -5.67 0.28 11.50
C ASP A 168 -7.05 0.52 12.19
N ASP A 169 -7.28 1.68 12.77
CA ASP A 169 -8.61 2.10 13.20
C ASP A 169 -9.34 2.73 12.00
N PHE A 170 -10.29 2.01 11.46
CA PHE A 170 -11.06 2.45 10.29
C PHE A 170 -12.30 3.30 10.65
N SER A 171 -12.36 3.83 11.85
CA SER A 171 -13.42 4.77 12.24
C SER A 171 -13.23 6.16 11.59
N PRO A 172 -14.29 6.96 11.48
CA PRO A 172 -14.18 8.33 10.97
C PRO A 172 -13.19 9.22 11.74
N ASN A 173 -12.81 8.87 12.98
CA ASN A 173 -11.80 9.59 13.75
C ASN A 173 -10.38 9.45 13.15
N ALA A 174 -10.15 8.43 12.33
CA ALA A 174 -8.89 8.27 11.57
C ALA A 174 -8.73 9.26 10.41
N PHE A 175 -9.81 9.90 9.98
CA PHE A 175 -9.78 10.79 8.82
C PHE A 175 -9.01 12.08 9.12
N HIS A 176 -8.31 12.59 8.13
CA HIS A 176 -7.64 13.89 8.25
C HIS A 176 -8.61 15.03 8.56
N ALA A 177 -9.87 14.93 8.13
CA ALA A 177 -10.92 15.91 8.39
C ALA A 177 -11.59 15.76 9.76
N ALA A 178 -11.28 14.73 10.57
CA ALA A 178 -11.92 14.50 11.86
C ALA A 178 -11.63 15.66 12.83
N LYS A 179 -12.71 16.15 13.51
CA LYS A 179 -12.67 17.28 14.43
C LYS A 179 -13.02 16.89 15.87
N ASN A 180 -13.72 15.77 16.09
CA ASN A 180 -14.14 15.30 17.42
C ASN A 180 -13.04 14.51 18.13
N ILE A 181 -11.85 15.10 18.19
CA ILE A 181 -10.66 14.59 18.87
C ILE A 181 -9.98 15.77 19.55
N ASP A 182 -9.18 15.52 20.58
CA ASP A 182 -8.52 16.59 21.31
C ASP A 182 -7.50 17.38 20.46
N ASP A 183 -7.25 18.62 20.87
CA ASP A 183 -6.40 19.56 20.13
C ASP A 183 -4.96 19.07 19.96
N LEU A 184 -4.42 18.33 20.95
CA LEU A 184 -3.06 17.81 20.89
C LEU A 184 -2.92 16.78 19.75
N ARG A 185 -3.87 15.87 19.64
CA ARG A 185 -3.89 14.85 18.57
C ARG A 185 -4.11 15.47 17.19
N ILE A 186 -5.00 16.48 17.10
CA ILE A 186 -5.16 17.28 15.87
C ILE A 186 -3.83 17.92 15.48
N LYS A 187 -3.15 18.60 16.43
CA LYS A 187 -1.86 19.24 16.20
C LYS A 187 -0.79 18.27 15.72
N ASN A 188 -0.69 17.10 16.34
CA ASN A 188 0.29 16.08 15.97
C ASN A 188 0.02 15.53 14.56
N ARG A 189 -1.23 15.20 14.24
CA ARG A 189 -1.65 14.78 12.89
C ARG A 189 -1.33 15.85 11.84
N MET A 190 -1.66 17.11 12.11
CA MET A 190 -1.40 18.21 11.19
C MET A 190 0.11 18.44 10.99
N LEU A 191 0.92 18.29 12.03
CA LEU A 191 2.38 18.38 11.93
C LEU A 191 2.93 17.29 11.00
N LEU A 192 2.52 16.03 11.21
CA LEU A 192 2.90 14.91 10.36
C LEU A 192 2.50 15.17 8.91
N ARG A 193 1.22 15.49 8.66
CA ARG A 193 0.69 15.78 7.34
C ARG A 193 1.49 16.88 6.64
N LYS A 194 1.67 18.02 7.30
CA LYS A 194 2.38 19.18 6.75
C LYS A 194 3.81 18.83 6.30
N ILE A 195 4.52 18.05 7.09
CA ILE A 195 5.91 17.69 6.77
C ILE A 195 5.94 16.65 5.64
N MET A 196 5.05 15.65 5.65
CA MET A 196 4.96 14.66 4.58
C MET A 196 4.62 15.32 3.24
N GLU A 197 3.60 16.19 3.20
CA GLU A 197 3.21 16.94 1.98
C GLU A 197 4.34 17.84 1.48
N LYS A 198 5.06 18.52 2.38
CA LYS A 198 6.21 19.38 2.03
C LYS A 198 7.27 18.63 1.23
N TYR A 199 7.46 17.34 1.51
CA TYR A 199 8.44 16.50 0.83
C TYR A 199 7.84 15.59 -0.24
N GLY A 200 6.63 15.90 -0.72
CA GLY A 200 6.04 15.33 -1.91
C GLY A 200 5.17 14.09 -1.70
N PHE A 201 4.92 13.69 -0.47
CA PHE A 201 3.95 12.64 -0.18
C PHE A 201 2.52 13.16 -0.22
N VAL A 202 1.58 12.30 -0.60
CA VAL A 202 0.15 12.58 -0.65
C VAL A 202 -0.54 11.78 0.44
N PRO A 203 -1.28 12.41 1.37
CA PRO A 203 -2.02 11.72 2.41
C PRO A 203 -3.23 10.97 1.82
N LEU A 204 -3.61 9.87 2.43
CA LEU A 204 -4.91 9.25 2.25
C LEU A 204 -5.90 9.90 3.23
N GLU A 205 -6.93 10.58 2.71
CA GLU A 205 -7.82 11.41 3.55
C GLU A 205 -8.55 10.62 4.65
N THR A 206 -8.73 9.31 4.47
CA THR A 206 -9.41 8.43 5.41
C THR A 206 -8.48 7.78 6.45
N GLU A 207 -7.14 7.96 6.32
CA GLU A 207 -6.14 7.32 7.18
C GLU A 207 -5.00 8.28 7.49
N TRP A 208 -4.97 8.83 8.71
CA TRP A 208 -3.98 9.85 9.09
C TRP A 208 -2.51 9.35 9.04
N TRP A 209 -2.29 8.06 9.09
CA TRP A 209 -0.96 7.42 9.05
C TRP A 209 -0.45 7.11 7.64
N HIS A 210 -1.36 7.03 6.64
CA HIS A 210 -1.05 6.56 5.28
C HIS A 210 -0.66 7.68 4.34
N TYR A 211 0.52 7.54 3.73
CA TYR A 211 1.06 8.47 2.75
C TYR A 211 1.58 7.75 1.52
N SER A 212 1.20 8.23 0.35
CA SER A 212 1.60 7.67 -0.94
C SER A 212 2.54 8.61 -1.69
N TRP A 213 3.46 8.03 -2.47
CA TRP A 213 4.25 8.77 -3.43
C TRP A 213 3.44 8.99 -4.71
N PRO A 214 3.44 10.20 -5.32
CA PRO A 214 2.72 10.49 -6.55
C PRO A 214 3.13 9.58 -7.70
N GLY A 215 2.19 9.28 -8.60
CA GLY A 215 2.48 8.46 -9.77
C GLY A 215 2.71 6.97 -9.46
N ALA A 216 2.19 6.47 -8.35
CA ALA A 216 2.34 5.07 -7.93
C ALA A 216 1.97 4.06 -9.03
N SER A 217 1.02 4.37 -9.92
CA SER A 217 0.62 3.51 -11.04
C SER A 217 1.71 3.25 -12.07
N ALA A 218 2.74 4.10 -12.14
CA ALA A 218 3.90 3.91 -13.03
C ALA A 218 4.91 2.88 -12.50
N TYR A 219 4.76 2.43 -11.24
CA TYR A 219 5.64 1.43 -10.65
C TYR A 219 4.99 0.06 -10.70
N ASP A 220 5.78 -0.95 -11.10
CA ASP A 220 5.33 -2.34 -11.11
C ASP A 220 4.99 -2.83 -9.69
N VAL A 221 3.97 -3.67 -9.61
CA VAL A 221 3.63 -4.40 -8.40
C VAL A 221 4.66 -5.49 -8.16
N LEU A 222 5.14 -5.59 -6.92
CA LEU A 222 6.14 -6.57 -6.50
C LEU A 222 5.52 -7.62 -5.57
N ASP A 223 5.92 -8.88 -5.77
CA ASP A 223 5.62 -10.00 -4.88
C ASP A 223 6.89 -10.68 -4.37
N LEU A 224 7.91 -9.88 -4.07
CA LEU A 224 9.19 -10.34 -3.56
C LEU A 224 9.15 -10.53 -2.04
N SER A 225 9.83 -11.56 -1.53
CA SER A 225 9.96 -11.71 -0.09
C SER A 225 10.92 -10.65 0.50
N PHE A 226 10.74 -10.29 1.77
CA PHE A 226 11.68 -9.41 2.48
C PHE A 226 13.11 -9.98 2.46
N LYS A 227 13.25 -11.31 2.55
CA LYS A 227 14.54 -11.99 2.45
C LYS A 227 15.19 -11.79 1.08
N THR A 228 14.41 -11.91 0.00
CA THR A 228 14.88 -11.70 -1.37
C THR A 228 15.37 -10.27 -1.56
N LEU A 229 14.60 -9.28 -1.09
CA LEU A 229 15.01 -7.86 -1.16
C LEU A 229 16.28 -7.62 -0.34
N GLY A 230 16.41 -8.18 0.87
CA GLY A 230 17.61 -8.05 1.71
C GLY A 230 18.86 -8.61 1.04
N SER A 231 18.76 -9.73 0.31
CA SER A 231 19.91 -10.32 -0.40
C SER A 231 20.36 -9.54 -1.65
N MET A 232 19.62 -8.55 -2.09
CA MET A 232 19.99 -7.71 -3.25
C MET A 232 20.76 -6.45 -2.86
N LEU A 233 20.89 -6.16 -1.55
CA LEU A 233 21.61 -4.99 -1.02
C LEU A 233 23.10 -5.27 -0.78
N HIS A 234 23.52 -6.51 -1.00
CA HIS A 234 24.89 -7.01 -0.91
C HIS A 234 25.31 -7.58 -2.26
#